data_41fe91ef3548a54e27d6b2cef3922630
#
_entry.id   41fe91ef3548a54e27d6b2cef3922630
#
_cell.length_a   1.000
_cell.length_b   1.000
_cell.length_c   1.000
_cell.angle_alpha   90.00
_cell.angle_beta   90.00
_cell.angle_gamma   90.00
#
_symmetry.space_group_name_H-M   'P 1'
#
loop_
_entity.id
_entity.type
_entity.pdbx_description
1 polymer ?
#
loop_
_entity_poly.entity_id
_entity_poly.type
_entity_poly.pdbx_seq_one_letter_code
_entity_poly.pdbx_strand_id
1 'polypeptide(L)'
;MTRKKERARRRSTARKSLSELWEEHVRHEFATHNTEDTLATMVGDAYVNHIPVLTGGVGREELREFYSKRFIPQMPPDTEMIPISRTIGNNQLVDEMIFKFTHTIRMDWMLPGIAPTGKRVEVPLVAIVQFRNGKLAHEHIYWDQASVLVQLGLLDASSLPVAGVETSRKALDPKLPSNELMWRSD
;
A
#
# COMPACT_ATOMS: atom_id res chain seq x y z
N MET A 1 36.35 22.64 -30.44
CA MET A 1 34.98 22.08 -30.40
C MET A 1 34.79 20.90 -29.43
N THR A 2 35.68 20.66 -28.47
CA THR A 2 35.73 19.41 -27.65
C THR A 2 35.20 19.56 -26.21
N ARG A 3 35.20 20.75 -25.61
CA ARG A 3 34.78 20.96 -24.20
C ARG A 3 33.26 21.03 -23.95
N LYS A 4 32.44 21.30 -24.99
CA LYS A 4 30.96 21.35 -24.86
C LYS A 4 30.32 19.97 -24.90
N LYS A 5 30.94 18.97 -25.55
CA LYS A 5 30.46 17.58 -25.62
C LYS A 5 30.76 16.80 -24.33
N GLU A 6 31.79 17.14 -23.60
CA GLU A 6 32.16 16.49 -22.30
C GLU A 6 31.27 16.95 -21.14
N ARG A 7 30.77 18.20 -21.15
CA ARG A 7 29.79 18.68 -20.17
C ARG A 7 28.39 18.09 -20.35
N ALA A 8 28.01 17.67 -21.54
CA ALA A 8 26.73 17.00 -21.81
C ALA A 8 26.74 15.53 -21.36
N ARG A 9 27.93 14.89 -21.28
CA ARG A 9 28.10 13.50 -20.79
C ARG A 9 28.15 13.38 -19.28
N ARG A 10 28.33 14.51 -18.56
CA ARG A 10 28.27 14.65 -17.09
C ARG A 10 26.91 15.16 -16.59
N ARG A 11 25.81 14.99 -17.32
CA ARG A 11 24.52 14.82 -16.68
C ARG A 11 24.55 13.45 -16.04
N SER A 12 25.25 13.40 -14.89
CA SER A 12 25.19 12.38 -13.90
C SER A 12 23.74 11.84 -13.87
N THR A 13 23.57 10.56 -14.00
CA THR A 13 22.39 9.87 -13.52
C THR A 13 22.32 10.14 -12.03
N ALA A 14 21.70 11.24 -11.64
CA ALA A 14 21.47 11.57 -10.24
C ALA A 14 20.77 10.34 -9.65
N ARG A 15 21.32 9.79 -8.58
CA ARG A 15 20.72 8.64 -7.89
C ARG A 15 19.32 9.06 -7.47
N LYS A 16 18.29 8.31 -7.87
CA LYS A 16 16.90 8.58 -7.48
C LYS A 16 16.81 8.63 -5.95
N SER A 17 16.01 9.56 -5.44
CA SER A 17 15.62 9.61 -4.04
C SER A 17 14.74 8.40 -3.67
N LEU A 18 14.58 8.12 -2.38
CA LEU A 18 13.70 7.02 -1.93
C LEU A 18 12.25 7.28 -2.34
N SER A 19 11.79 8.53 -2.33
CA SER A 19 10.46 8.88 -2.85
C SER A 19 10.29 8.55 -4.33
N GLU A 20 11.25 8.94 -5.18
CA GLU A 20 11.18 8.65 -6.61
C GLU A 20 11.22 7.15 -6.91
N LEU A 21 11.99 6.38 -6.13
CA LEU A 21 12.01 4.92 -6.25
C LEU A 21 10.67 4.29 -5.87
N TRP A 22 10.06 4.77 -4.78
CA TRP A 22 8.76 4.31 -4.31
C TRP A 22 7.64 4.70 -5.28
N GLU A 23 7.60 5.93 -5.73
CA GLU A 23 6.61 6.41 -6.69
C GLU A 23 6.68 5.67 -8.04
N GLU A 24 7.88 5.31 -8.48
CA GLU A 24 8.06 4.48 -9.67
C GLU A 24 7.48 3.07 -9.47
N HIS A 25 7.72 2.46 -8.30
CA HIS A 25 7.19 1.14 -7.96
C HIS A 25 5.65 1.16 -7.93
N VAL A 26 5.06 2.05 -7.14
CA VAL A 26 3.60 2.23 -7.02
C VAL A 26 2.94 2.52 -8.38
N ARG A 27 3.60 3.33 -9.23
CA ARG A 27 3.11 3.60 -10.58
C ARG A 27 2.99 2.32 -11.43
N HIS A 28 3.92 1.37 -11.28
CA HIS A 28 3.85 0.10 -12.01
C HIS A 28 2.74 -0.81 -11.48
N GLU A 29 2.43 -0.75 -10.22
CA GLU A 29 1.33 -1.50 -9.61
C GLU A 29 -0.03 -0.93 -9.99
N PHE A 30 -0.23 0.38 -9.84
CA PHE A 30 -1.55 1.02 -9.87
C PHE A 30 -1.86 1.78 -11.17
N ALA A 31 -0.86 2.17 -11.97
CA ALA A 31 -1.09 2.94 -13.19
C ALA A 31 -0.76 2.17 -14.46
N THR A 32 0.40 1.51 -14.53
CA THR A 32 0.75 0.73 -15.72
C THR A 32 0.37 -0.74 -15.63
N HIS A 33 0.05 -1.23 -14.44
CA HIS A 33 -0.34 -2.60 -14.15
C HIS A 33 0.66 -3.63 -14.72
N ASN A 34 1.96 -3.37 -14.56
CA ASN A 34 3.02 -4.15 -15.19
C ASN A 34 3.85 -4.90 -14.15
N THR A 35 3.62 -6.19 -14.02
CA THR A 35 4.33 -7.06 -13.07
C THR A 35 5.86 -7.05 -13.26
N GLU A 36 6.36 -7.13 -14.50
CA GLU A 36 7.81 -7.20 -14.73
C GLU A 36 8.50 -5.86 -14.43
N ASP A 37 7.85 -4.74 -14.75
CA ASP A 37 8.35 -3.42 -14.39
C ASP A 37 8.31 -3.20 -12.87
N THR A 38 7.26 -3.64 -12.16
CA THR A 38 7.19 -3.68 -10.69
C THR A 38 8.39 -4.46 -10.12
N LEU A 39 8.60 -5.70 -10.56
CA LEU A 39 9.72 -6.54 -10.13
C LEU A 39 11.09 -5.96 -10.50
N ALA A 40 11.21 -5.19 -11.58
CA ALA A 40 12.45 -4.55 -11.97
C ALA A 40 12.91 -3.46 -10.99
N THR A 41 11.97 -2.85 -10.24
CA THR A 41 12.26 -1.87 -9.18
C THR A 41 12.77 -2.53 -7.89
N MET A 42 12.65 -3.86 -7.75
CA MET A 42 12.97 -4.62 -6.56
C MET A 42 14.32 -5.34 -6.67
N VAL A 43 14.96 -5.64 -5.52
CA VAL A 43 16.11 -6.54 -5.47
C VAL A 43 15.66 -7.99 -5.68
N GLY A 44 16.61 -8.90 -6.04
CA GLY A 44 16.27 -10.28 -6.38
C GLY A 44 15.69 -11.12 -5.23
N ASP A 45 16.06 -10.79 -4.01
CA ASP A 45 15.63 -11.42 -2.75
C ASP A 45 14.65 -10.54 -1.96
N ALA A 46 13.93 -9.65 -2.65
CA ALA A 46 12.91 -8.81 -2.04
C ALA A 46 11.74 -9.62 -1.48
N TYR A 47 11.01 -9.03 -0.54
CA TYR A 47 9.76 -9.61 -0.05
C TYR A 47 8.70 -8.54 0.22
N VAL A 48 7.45 -8.95 0.12
CA VAL A 48 6.26 -8.15 0.46
C VAL A 48 5.46 -8.90 1.52
N ASN A 49 4.99 -8.20 2.52
CA ASN A 49 4.21 -8.76 3.60
C ASN A 49 3.03 -7.85 3.96
N HIS A 50 1.84 -8.25 3.60
CA HIS A 50 0.59 -7.66 4.06
C HIS A 50 0.26 -8.25 5.44
N ILE A 51 0.64 -7.54 6.47
CA ILE A 51 0.65 -8.04 7.86
C ILE A 51 -0.72 -8.54 8.34
N PRO A 52 -1.86 -7.85 8.09
CA PRO A 52 -3.15 -8.27 8.64
C PRO A 52 -3.65 -9.63 8.15
N VAL A 53 -3.25 -10.06 6.95
CA VAL A 53 -3.78 -11.28 6.30
C VAL A 53 -2.70 -12.22 5.77
N LEU A 54 -1.41 -11.93 6.05
CA LEU A 54 -0.25 -12.76 5.71
C LEU A 54 -0.14 -13.07 4.20
N THR A 55 -0.47 -12.09 3.35
CA THR A 55 -0.32 -12.20 1.89
C THR A 55 0.93 -11.46 1.41
N GLY A 56 1.44 -11.85 0.26
CA GLY A 56 2.68 -11.33 -0.32
C GLY A 56 3.53 -12.44 -0.91
N GLY A 57 4.85 -12.38 -0.74
CA GLY A 57 5.78 -13.39 -1.22
C GLY A 57 7.23 -13.03 -0.92
N VAL A 58 8.13 -14.00 -1.04
CA VAL A 58 9.57 -13.87 -0.81
C VAL A 58 10.33 -14.29 -2.07
N GLY A 59 11.19 -13.39 -2.56
CA GLY A 59 11.98 -13.61 -3.76
C GLY A 59 11.18 -13.47 -5.05
N ARG A 60 11.91 -13.48 -6.17
CA ARG A 60 11.36 -13.05 -7.46
C ARG A 60 10.23 -13.94 -7.98
N GLU A 61 10.26 -15.24 -7.70
CA GLU A 61 9.25 -16.18 -8.23
C GLU A 61 7.91 -16.02 -7.51
N GLU A 62 7.91 -16.04 -6.17
CA GLU A 62 6.69 -15.85 -5.38
C GLU A 62 6.09 -14.45 -5.60
N LEU A 63 6.93 -13.41 -5.67
CA LEU A 63 6.47 -12.06 -5.96
C LEU A 63 5.89 -11.94 -7.36
N ARG A 64 6.45 -12.61 -8.37
CA ARG A 64 5.86 -12.65 -9.71
C ARG A 64 4.47 -13.28 -9.68
N GLU A 65 4.30 -14.41 -8.99
CA GLU A 65 3.00 -15.04 -8.85
C GLU A 65 2.02 -14.14 -8.11
N PHE A 66 2.44 -13.53 -7.00
CA PHE A 66 1.63 -12.62 -6.22
C PHE A 66 1.17 -11.42 -7.06
N TYR A 67 2.08 -10.68 -7.68
CA TYR A 67 1.74 -9.49 -8.47
C TYR A 67 0.91 -9.82 -9.71
N SER A 68 1.26 -10.89 -10.46
CA SER A 68 0.59 -11.20 -11.72
C SER A 68 -0.78 -11.85 -11.56
N LYS A 69 -1.04 -12.55 -10.43
CA LYS A 69 -2.27 -13.32 -10.25
C LYS A 69 -3.18 -12.81 -9.13
N ARG A 70 -2.60 -12.18 -8.10
CA ARG A 70 -3.32 -11.90 -6.85
C ARG A 70 -3.44 -10.42 -6.52
N PHE A 71 -2.49 -9.58 -6.92
CA PHE A 71 -2.46 -8.16 -6.56
C PHE A 71 -2.93 -7.27 -7.70
N ILE A 72 -2.15 -7.15 -8.78
CA ILE A 72 -2.44 -6.23 -9.89
C ILE A 72 -3.82 -6.51 -10.54
N PRO A 73 -4.16 -7.75 -10.94
CA PRO A 73 -5.46 -8.02 -11.57
C PRO A 73 -6.64 -7.99 -10.60
N GLN A 74 -6.39 -7.93 -9.31
CA GLN A 74 -7.41 -7.88 -8.26
C GLN A 74 -7.51 -6.50 -7.60
N MET A 75 -7.12 -5.45 -8.31
CA MET A 75 -7.27 -4.08 -7.87
C MET A 75 -8.58 -3.49 -8.39
N PRO A 76 -9.52 -3.07 -7.51
CA PRO A 76 -10.77 -2.44 -7.95
C PRO A 76 -10.49 -1.20 -8.82
N PRO A 77 -11.29 -0.96 -9.88
CA PRO A 77 -11.03 0.11 -10.84
C PRO A 77 -11.19 1.52 -10.24
N ASP A 78 -11.89 1.66 -9.12
CA ASP A 78 -12.10 2.90 -8.38
C ASP A 78 -11.15 3.06 -7.19
N THR A 79 -10.06 2.30 -7.17
CA THR A 79 -9.04 2.40 -6.12
C THR A 79 -8.42 3.78 -6.10
N GLU A 80 -8.38 4.38 -4.89
CA GLU A 80 -7.82 5.71 -4.64
C GLU A 80 -6.91 5.66 -3.42
N MET A 81 -5.76 6.33 -3.51
CA MET A 81 -4.84 6.52 -2.39
C MET A 81 -4.73 8.01 -2.07
N ILE A 82 -5.15 8.40 -0.87
CA ILE A 82 -5.04 9.78 -0.38
C ILE A 82 -3.84 9.85 0.57
N PRO A 83 -2.74 10.51 0.21
CA PRO A 83 -1.57 10.62 1.07
C PRO A 83 -1.89 11.45 2.32
N ILE A 84 -1.40 11.01 3.48
CA ILE A 84 -1.45 11.73 4.76
C ILE A 84 -0.05 12.25 5.11
N SER A 85 0.92 11.35 5.24
CA SER A 85 2.28 11.71 5.61
C SER A 85 3.31 10.76 5.00
N ARG A 86 4.53 11.28 4.84
CA ARG A 86 5.69 10.48 4.41
C ARG A 86 6.91 10.82 5.25
N THR A 87 7.50 9.79 5.85
CA THR A 87 8.77 9.91 6.57
C THR A 87 9.88 9.23 5.79
N ILE A 88 11.01 9.90 5.60
CA ILE A 88 12.14 9.39 4.83
C ILE A 88 13.36 9.28 5.73
N GLY A 89 13.88 8.07 5.89
CA GLY A 89 15.14 7.78 6.55
C GLY A 89 16.29 7.60 5.55
N ASN A 90 17.39 6.99 6.00
CA ASN A 90 18.57 6.78 5.14
C ASN A 90 18.33 5.73 4.03
N ASN A 91 17.62 4.66 4.35
CA ASN A 91 17.33 3.53 3.46
C ASN A 91 15.92 2.98 3.64
N GLN A 92 15.05 3.68 4.34
CA GLN A 92 13.68 3.31 4.62
C GLN A 92 12.76 4.51 4.43
N LEU A 93 11.56 4.24 3.96
CA LEU A 93 10.47 5.20 3.81
C LEU A 93 9.25 4.62 4.53
N VAL A 94 8.51 5.48 5.22
CA VAL A 94 7.19 5.16 5.76
C VAL A 94 6.19 6.07 5.06
N ASP A 95 5.18 5.48 4.45
CA ASP A 95 4.13 6.19 3.73
C ASP A 95 2.79 5.90 4.42
N GLU A 96 2.09 6.94 4.81
CA GLU A 96 0.78 6.87 5.45
C GLU A 96 -0.27 7.45 4.51
N MET A 97 -1.35 6.72 4.29
CA MET A 97 -2.41 7.09 3.36
C MET A 97 -3.76 6.55 3.77
N ILE A 98 -4.83 7.07 3.19
CA ILE A 98 -6.13 6.40 3.16
C ILE A 98 -6.23 5.62 1.85
N PHE A 99 -6.46 4.33 1.96
CA PHE A 99 -6.75 3.45 0.84
C PHE A 99 -8.26 3.28 0.70
N LYS A 100 -8.80 3.59 -0.47
CA LYS A 100 -10.23 3.56 -0.75
C LYS A 100 -10.54 2.71 -1.96
N PHE A 101 -11.63 1.95 -1.89
CA PHE A 101 -12.11 1.14 -3.01
C PHE A 101 -13.56 0.73 -2.81
N THR A 102 -14.22 0.30 -3.88
CA THR A 102 -15.47 -0.46 -3.79
C THR A 102 -15.17 -1.94 -4.06
N HIS A 103 -15.53 -2.82 -3.14
CA HIS A 103 -15.26 -4.26 -3.24
C HIS A 103 -16.15 -4.93 -4.31
N THR A 104 -15.88 -4.58 -5.59
CA THR A 104 -16.64 -5.05 -6.78
C THR A 104 -16.03 -6.28 -7.43
N ILE A 105 -14.76 -6.59 -7.11
CA ILE A 105 -14.03 -7.75 -7.62
C ILE A 105 -13.38 -8.49 -6.47
N ARG A 106 -12.90 -9.70 -6.74
CA ARG A 106 -12.12 -10.48 -5.76
C ARG A 106 -10.82 -9.78 -5.42
N MET A 107 -10.46 -9.74 -4.13
CA MET A 107 -9.26 -9.10 -3.59
C MET A 107 -8.56 -10.04 -2.60
N ASP A 108 -8.04 -11.16 -3.07
CA ASP A 108 -7.44 -12.19 -2.19
C ASP A 108 -6.24 -11.66 -1.38
N TRP A 109 -5.59 -10.62 -1.85
CA TRP A 109 -4.46 -9.99 -1.17
C TRP A 109 -4.86 -9.20 0.10
N MET A 110 -6.13 -8.73 0.20
CA MET A 110 -6.68 -8.01 1.36
C MET A 110 -7.84 -8.77 2.02
N LEU A 111 -8.61 -9.51 1.24
CA LEU A 111 -9.85 -10.19 1.62
C LEU A 111 -9.85 -11.64 1.12
N PRO A 112 -8.86 -12.48 1.56
CA PRO A 112 -8.74 -13.85 1.07
C PRO A 112 -10.01 -14.65 1.32
N GLY A 113 -10.54 -15.24 0.24
CA GLY A 113 -11.75 -16.08 0.29
C GLY A 113 -13.09 -15.34 0.40
N ILE A 114 -13.10 -14.02 0.44
CA ILE A 114 -14.33 -13.21 0.52
C ILE A 114 -14.83 -12.88 -0.90
N ALA A 115 -16.09 -13.20 -1.17
CA ALA A 115 -16.74 -12.80 -2.41
C ALA A 115 -17.01 -11.28 -2.45
N PRO A 116 -17.01 -10.65 -3.64
CA PRO A 116 -17.31 -9.23 -3.79
C PRO A 116 -18.64 -8.84 -3.12
N THR A 117 -18.59 -7.80 -2.28
CA THR A 117 -19.74 -7.33 -1.51
C THR A 117 -20.45 -6.13 -2.13
N GLY A 118 -19.81 -5.46 -3.10
CA GLY A 118 -20.27 -4.22 -3.69
C GLY A 118 -20.18 -3.00 -2.73
N LYS A 119 -19.64 -3.17 -1.54
CA LYS A 119 -19.56 -2.10 -0.53
C LYS A 119 -18.27 -1.30 -0.66
N ARG A 120 -18.35 0.00 -0.33
CA ARG A 120 -17.20 0.90 -0.28
C ARG A 120 -16.43 0.72 1.03
N VAL A 121 -15.12 0.81 0.92
CA VAL A 121 -14.17 0.75 2.05
C VAL A 121 -13.23 1.95 1.98
N GLU A 122 -12.95 2.55 3.13
CA GLU A 122 -11.92 3.54 3.34
C GLU A 122 -11.13 3.14 4.60
N VAL A 123 -9.84 2.87 4.48
CA VAL A 123 -9.02 2.39 5.59
C VAL A 123 -7.66 3.10 5.62
N PRO A 124 -7.18 3.54 6.81
CA PRO A 124 -5.81 3.99 6.97
C PRO A 124 -4.86 2.84 6.67
N LEU A 125 -3.86 3.10 5.86
CA LEU A 125 -2.85 2.14 5.45
C LEU A 125 -1.46 2.74 5.66
N VAL A 126 -0.55 1.95 6.18
CA VAL A 126 0.86 2.31 6.35
C VAL A 126 1.74 1.33 5.59
N ALA A 127 2.57 1.85 4.70
CA ALA A 127 3.61 1.11 4.02
C ALA A 127 4.98 1.46 4.63
N ILE A 128 5.69 0.45 5.14
CA ILE A 128 7.09 0.57 5.57
C ILE A 128 7.94 -0.09 4.50
N VAL A 129 8.72 0.72 3.79
CA VAL A 129 9.44 0.30 2.59
C VAL A 129 10.94 0.47 2.81
N GLN A 130 11.70 -0.59 2.68
CA GLN A 130 13.16 -0.55 2.77
C GLN A 130 13.81 -0.66 1.40
N PHE A 131 14.91 0.06 1.23
CA PHE A 131 15.67 0.10 0.00
C PHE A 131 17.10 -0.39 0.21
N ARG A 132 17.62 -1.11 -0.80
CA ARG A 132 18.98 -1.60 -0.86
C ARG A 132 19.51 -1.46 -2.29
N ASN A 133 20.69 -0.84 -2.43
CA ASN A 133 21.33 -0.62 -3.73
C ASN A 133 20.46 0.13 -4.76
N GLY A 134 19.63 1.09 -4.30
CA GLY A 134 18.75 1.87 -5.18
C GLY A 134 17.54 1.11 -5.70
N LYS A 135 17.16 0.01 -5.03
CA LYS A 135 15.98 -0.79 -5.31
C LYS A 135 15.26 -1.13 -4.03
N LEU A 136 13.98 -1.42 -4.14
CA LEU A 136 13.13 -1.86 -3.05
C LEU A 136 13.56 -3.24 -2.56
N ALA A 137 13.74 -3.37 -1.25
CA ALA A 137 14.18 -4.61 -0.61
C ALA A 137 13.06 -5.32 0.14
N HIS A 138 12.19 -4.58 0.79
CA HIS A 138 10.96 -5.14 1.35
C HIS A 138 9.88 -4.09 1.57
N GLU A 139 8.66 -4.59 1.69
CA GLU A 139 7.48 -3.86 2.10
C GLU A 139 6.79 -4.59 3.25
N HIS A 140 6.46 -3.84 4.31
CA HIS A 140 5.50 -4.25 5.32
C HIS A 140 4.30 -3.32 5.23
N ILE A 141 3.14 -3.88 4.90
CA ILE A 141 1.92 -3.12 4.72
C ILE A 141 0.96 -3.44 5.86
N TYR A 142 0.47 -2.40 6.51
CA TYR A 142 -0.41 -2.47 7.66
C TYR A 142 -1.72 -1.73 7.38
N TRP A 143 -2.80 -2.30 7.81
CA TRP A 143 -4.12 -1.65 7.88
C TRP A 143 -4.95 -2.28 8.99
N ASP A 144 -6.05 -1.65 9.38
CA ASP A 144 -7.00 -2.20 10.33
C ASP A 144 -7.99 -3.15 9.61
N GLN A 145 -7.73 -4.45 9.69
CA GLN A 145 -8.59 -5.46 9.08
C GLN A 145 -9.99 -5.50 9.71
N ALA A 146 -10.10 -5.23 11.01
CA ALA A 146 -11.41 -5.19 11.67
C ALA A 146 -12.27 -4.05 11.09
N SER A 147 -11.69 -2.87 10.89
CA SER A 147 -12.37 -1.74 10.23
C SER A 147 -12.85 -2.10 8.82
N VAL A 148 -12.03 -2.79 8.03
CA VAL A 148 -12.42 -3.28 6.69
C VAL A 148 -13.63 -4.20 6.78
N LEU A 149 -13.57 -5.20 7.67
CA LEU A 149 -14.66 -6.19 7.84
C LEU A 149 -15.95 -5.55 8.34
N VAL A 150 -15.89 -4.56 9.23
CA VAL A 150 -17.06 -3.79 9.69
C VAL A 150 -17.71 -3.06 8.52
N GLN A 151 -16.94 -2.35 7.71
CA GLN A 151 -17.46 -1.61 6.54
C GLN A 151 -18.10 -2.53 5.50
N LEU A 152 -17.57 -3.74 5.35
CA LEU A 152 -18.13 -4.76 4.47
C LEU A 152 -19.36 -5.45 5.08
N GLY A 153 -19.68 -5.21 6.37
CA GLY A 153 -20.78 -5.85 7.10
C GLY A 153 -20.52 -7.34 7.38
N LEU A 154 -19.26 -7.72 7.45
CA LEU A 154 -18.79 -9.07 7.78
C LEU A 154 -18.42 -9.21 9.26
N LEU A 155 -18.26 -8.08 9.97
CA LEU A 155 -18.01 -8.02 11.40
C LEU A 155 -19.03 -7.09 12.04
N ASP A 156 -19.73 -7.59 13.07
CA ASP A 156 -20.64 -6.75 13.88
C ASP A 156 -19.83 -5.96 14.90
N ALA A 157 -19.88 -4.65 14.80
CA ALA A 157 -19.19 -3.73 15.70
C ALA A 157 -19.98 -3.42 17.00
N SER A 158 -21.23 -3.88 17.14
CA SER A 158 -22.12 -3.51 18.25
C SER A 158 -21.59 -3.94 19.63
N SER A 159 -20.92 -5.09 19.67
CA SER A 159 -20.40 -5.69 20.91
C SER A 159 -18.85 -5.74 20.98
N LEU A 160 -18.17 -5.15 19.99
CA LEU A 160 -16.71 -5.20 19.89
C LEU A 160 -16.09 -3.80 19.94
N PRO A 161 -14.89 -3.64 20.50
CA PRO A 161 -14.20 -2.36 20.53
C PRO A 161 -13.52 -2.06 19.18
N VAL A 162 -14.29 -2.05 18.09
CA VAL A 162 -13.83 -1.81 16.71
C VAL A 162 -14.62 -0.68 16.08
N ALA A 163 -13.99 0.05 15.18
CA ALA A 163 -14.60 1.11 14.41
C ALA A 163 -14.58 0.77 12.91
N GLY A 164 -15.42 1.41 12.13
CA GLY A 164 -15.48 1.28 10.67
C GLY A 164 -14.74 2.42 9.97
N VAL A 165 -15.45 3.13 9.10
CA VAL A 165 -14.93 4.25 8.30
C VAL A 165 -14.43 5.43 9.16
N GLU A 166 -14.83 5.51 10.41
CA GLU A 166 -14.42 6.54 11.37
C GLU A 166 -12.91 6.59 11.56
N THR A 167 -12.21 5.45 11.45
CA THR A 167 -10.75 5.38 11.53
C THR A 167 -10.10 6.26 10.47
N SER A 168 -10.56 6.18 9.22
CA SER A 168 -10.07 6.97 8.09
C SER A 168 -10.41 8.45 8.23
N ARG A 169 -11.64 8.74 8.63
CA ARG A 169 -12.10 10.13 8.82
C ARG A 169 -11.28 10.83 9.88
N LYS A 170 -11.02 10.14 11.00
CA LYS A 170 -10.22 10.70 12.10
C LYS A 170 -8.75 10.86 11.74
N ALA A 171 -8.18 9.99 10.91
CA ALA A 171 -6.82 10.16 10.41
C ALA A 171 -6.67 11.40 9.53
N LEU A 172 -7.74 11.78 8.79
CA LEU A 172 -7.77 13.00 7.97
C LEU A 172 -8.13 14.25 8.77
N ASP A 173 -9.00 14.12 9.77
CA ASP A 173 -9.40 15.25 10.65
C ASP A 173 -9.29 14.86 12.14
N PRO A 174 -8.20 15.24 12.81
CA PRO A 174 -7.97 14.91 14.22
C PRO A 174 -8.97 15.56 15.17
N LYS A 175 -9.77 16.54 14.72
CA LYS A 175 -10.80 17.22 15.53
C LYS A 175 -12.07 16.39 15.68
N LEU A 176 -12.28 15.34 14.88
CA LEU A 176 -13.41 14.43 15.05
C LEU A 176 -13.38 13.76 16.43
N PRO A 177 -14.53 13.31 16.96
CA PRO A 177 -14.62 12.72 18.30
C PRO A 177 -13.58 11.64 18.58
N SER A 178 -13.11 11.60 19.82
CA SER A 178 -12.25 10.55 20.36
C SER A 178 -12.94 9.83 21.51
N ASN A 179 -12.52 8.61 21.80
CA ASN A 179 -12.93 7.84 22.98
C ASN A 179 -14.40 7.38 22.99
N GLU A 180 -15.13 7.51 21.88
CA GLU A 180 -16.54 7.08 21.82
C GLU A 180 -16.73 5.61 22.17
N LEU A 181 -15.77 4.74 21.76
CA LEU A 181 -15.79 3.33 22.12
C LEU A 181 -15.57 3.08 23.61
N MET A 182 -14.92 4.01 24.33
CA MET A 182 -14.71 3.90 25.79
C MET A 182 -15.99 4.21 26.59
N TRP A 183 -16.93 4.91 25.97
CA TRP A 183 -18.16 5.37 26.60
C TRP A 183 -19.40 4.61 26.11
N ARG A 184 -19.21 3.57 25.30
CA ARG A 184 -20.28 2.61 25.02
C ARG A 184 -20.59 1.91 26.35
N SER A 185 -21.57 2.48 27.05
CA SER A 185 -22.05 1.92 28.32
C SER A 185 -22.72 0.58 28.08
N ASP A 186 -22.62 -0.27 29.06
CA ASP A 186 -23.29 -1.56 29.21
C ASP A 186 -24.82 -1.50 29.01
#